data_08ed02e4582cc53819ffcebf91b4e6bc
#
_entry.id   08ed02e4582cc53819ffcebf91b4e6bc
#
_cell.length_a   1.000
_cell.length_b   1.000
_cell.length_c   1.000
_cell.angle_alpha   90.00
_cell.angle_beta   90.00
_cell.angle_gamma   90.00
#
_symmetry.space_group_name_H-M   'P 1'
#
loop_
_entity.id
_entity.type
_entity.pdbx_description
1 polymer ?
#
loop_
_entity_poly.entity_id
_entity_poly.type
_entity_poly.pdbx_seq_one_letter_code
_entity_poly.pdbx_strand_id
1 'polypeptide(L)'
;MSDVIAALAAHSCCEVVRGGEVDAFLASNPRAILFFTGDVARRPEGLDVAVVVREIATSYGDRLRVGLVDGRDEAALMARFGVVMAPAVAWMRDGHPAEIVARMRDWSVYAQACDRLLEEQPVQSNLGIGGNA
;
A
#
# COMPACT_ATOMS: atom_id res chain seq x y z
N MET A 1 11.77 16.48 -6.49
CA MET A 1 11.09 15.53 -5.57
C MET A 1 11.09 16.12 -4.18
N SER A 2 10.00 15.95 -3.46
CA SER A 2 9.95 16.49 -2.11
C SER A 2 10.79 15.65 -1.15
N ASP A 3 11.26 16.28 -0.08
CA ASP A 3 12.05 15.59 0.94
C ASP A 3 11.27 14.44 1.57
N VAL A 4 9.96 14.60 1.73
CA VAL A 4 9.12 13.56 2.33
C VAL A 4 9.06 12.33 1.42
N ILE A 5 8.87 12.53 0.12
CA ILE A 5 8.82 11.44 -0.84
C ILE A 5 10.20 10.79 -0.96
N ALA A 6 11.25 11.59 -0.98
CA ALA A 6 12.61 11.04 -1.06
C ALA A 6 12.94 10.19 0.17
N ALA A 7 12.52 10.63 1.35
CA ALA A 7 12.74 9.88 2.58
C ALA A 7 11.98 8.55 2.55
N LEU A 8 10.76 8.56 2.01
CA LEU A 8 9.98 7.34 1.87
C LEU A 8 10.66 6.38 0.90
N ALA A 9 11.08 6.89 -0.26
CA ALA A 9 11.72 6.05 -1.27
C ALA A 9 13.03 5.44 -0.76
N ALA A 10 13.69 6.10 0.17
CA ALA A 10 14.95 5.63 0.74
C ALA A 10 14.77 4.64 1.89
N HIS A 11 13.55 4.46 2.38
CA HIS A 11 13.30 3.53 3.47
C HIS A 11 13.57 2.10 3.03
N SER A 12 14.17 1.29 3.90
CA SER A 12 14.60 -0.06 3.53
C SER A 12 13.44 -0.99 3.14
N CYS A 13 12.22 -0.70 3.63
CA CYS A 13 11.05 -1.50 3.32
C CYS A 13 10.24 -0.96 2.15
N CYS A 14 10.76 0.06 1.46
CA CYS A 14 10.07 0.71 0.36
C CYS A 14 10.91 0.63 -0.90
N GLU A 15 10.25 0.62 -2.04
CA GLU A 15 10.93 0.75 -3.33
C GLU A 15 10.00 1.42 -4.32
N VAL A 16 10.58 2.11 -5.28
CA VAL A 16 9.82 2.73 -6.36
C VAL A 16 9.47 1.64 -7.36
N VAL A 17 8.19 1.56 -7.72
CA VAL A 17 7.68 0.53 -8.61
C VAL A 17 7.15 1.18 -9.88
N ARG A 18 7.69 0.75 -11.01
CA ARG A 18 7.25 1.20 -12.33
C ARG A 18 6.25 0.21 -12.89
N GLY A 19 5.52 0.65 -13.93
CA GLY A 19 4.47 -0.17 -14.51
C GLY A 19 4.95 -1.54 -14.94
N GLY A 20 6.14 -1.62 -15.52
CA GLY A 20 6.70 -2.89 -15.98
C GLY A 20 7.24 -3.77 -14.87
N GLU A 21 7.28 -3.25 -13.62
CA GLU A 21 7.86 -3.97 -12.48
C GLU A 21 6.82 -4.42 -11.47
N VAL A 22 5.57 -3.93 -11.62
CA VAL A 22 4.58 -4.13 -10.57
C VAL A 22 4.23 -5.61 -10.38
N ASP A 23 4.17 -6.38 -11.45
CA ASP A 23 3.84 -7.80 -11.33
C ASP A 23 4.92 -8.56 -10.58
N ALA A 24 6.19 -8.28 -10.88
CA ALA A 24 7.30 -8.92 -10.17
C ALA A 24 7.32 -8.51 -8.70
N PHE A 25 7.06 -7.24 -8.42
CA PHE A 25 7.00 -6.74 -7.05
C PHE A 25 5.90 -7.47 -6.27
N LEU A 26 4.71 -7.57 -6.84
CA LEU A 26 3.59 -8.23 -6.16
C LEU A 26 3.79 -9.73 -6.03
N ALA A 27 4.43 -10.36 -7.02
CA ALA A 27 4.73 -11.79 -6.94
C ALA A 27 5.71 -12.09 -5.81
N SER A 28 6.67 -11.20 -5.60
CA SER A 28 7.66 -11.36 -4.54
C SER A 28 7.13 -10.98 -3.16
N ASN A 29 6.04 -10.25 -3.13
CA ASN A 29 5.50 -9.69 -1.89
C ASN A 29 3.98 -9.91 -1.83
N PRO A 30 3.55 -11.12 -1.44
CA PRO A 30 2.11 -11.44 -1.44
C PRO A 30 1.28 -10.54 -0.54
N ARG A 31 1.91 -9.95 0.47
CA ARG A 31 1.27 -8.94 1.32
C ARG A 31 2.07 -7.67 1.16
N ALA A 32 1.50 -6.70 0.46
CA ALA A 32 2.24 -5.49 0.11
C ALA A 32 1.31 -4.29 0.07
N ILE A 33 1.92 -3.12 0.03
CA ILE A 33 1.20 -1.86 -0.15
C ILE A 33 1.67 -1.23 -1.45
N LEU A 34 0.73 -0.71 -2.22
CA LEU A 34 1.05 0.21 -3.31
C LEU A 34 0.56 1.60 -2.91
N PHE A 35 1.44 2.57 -3.00
CA PHE A 35 1.14 3.94 -2.64
C PHE A 35 1.12 4.81 -3.89
N PHE A 36 -0.01 5.47 -4.12
CA PHE A 36 -0.24 6.39 -5.23
C PHE A 36 -0.26 7.80 -4.67
N THR A 37 0.81 8.55 -4.89
CA THR A 37 0.96 9.87 -4.26
C THR A 37 0.05 10.94 -4.85
N GLY A 38 -0.28 10.81 -6.11
CA GLY A 38 -0.93 11.88 -6.85
C GLY A 38 0.05 13.00 -7.19
N ASP A 39 -0.45 14.07 -7.73
CA ASP A 39 0.36 15.25 -8.08
C ASP A 39 0.50 16.12 -6.82
N VAL A 40 1.60 15.93 -6.09
CA VAL A 40 1.80 16.63 -4.82
C VAL A 40 2.02 18.13 -4.99
N ALA A 41 2.40 18.57 -6.18
CA ALA A 41 2.55 19.99 -6.44
C ALA A 41 1.18 20.68 -6.48
N ARG A 42 0.17 19.98 -6.98
CA ARG A 42 -1.19 20.50 -7.04
C ARG A 42 -2.01 20.17 -5.80
N ARG A 43 -1.74 19.03 -5.18
CA ARG A 43 -2.48 18.56 -4.01
C ARG A 43 -1.49 18.05 -2.96
N PRO A 44 -1.05 18.93 -2.08
CA PRO A 44 -0.03 18.55 -1.08
C PRO A 44 -0.47 17.47 -0.11
N GLU A 45 -1.75 17.12 -0.09
CA GLU A 45 -2.25 16.05 0.78
C GLU A 45 -1.48 14.75 0.61
N GLY A 46 -0.96 14.50 -0.60
CA GLY A 46 -0.14 13.33 -0.84
C GLY A 46 1.11 13.27 0.03
N LEU A 47 1.62 14.42 0.44
CA LEU A 47 2.78 14.46 1.35
C LEU A 47 2.40 14.01 2.75
N ASP A 48 1.19 14.35 3.20
CA ASP A 48 0.71 13.90 4.51
C ASP A 48 0.53 12.39 4.53
N VAL A 49 -0.03 11.85 3.46
CA VAL A 49 -0.19 10.40 3.36
C VAL A 49 1.18 9.71 3.27
N ALA A 50 2.15 10.33 2.61
CA ALA A 50 3.50 9.78 2.54
C ALA A 50 4.13 9.62 3.91
N VAL A 51 3.89 10.57 4.82
CA VAL A 51 4.37 10.48 6.20
C VAL A 51 3.75 9.26 6.89
N VAL A 52 2.45 9.05 6.68
CA VAL A 52 1.75 7.89 7.26
C VAL A 52 2.29 6.59 6.68
N VAL A 53 2.52 6.53 5.37
CA VAL A 53 3.04 5.32 4.73
C VAL A 53 4.44 5.00 5.25
N ARG A 54 5.26 6.03 5.49
CA ARG A 54 6.58 5.82 6.07
C ARG A 54 6.47 5.24 7.47
N GLU A 55 5.50 5.72 8.25
CA GLU A 55 5.26 5.18 9.59
C GLU A 55 4.82 3.72 9.53
N ILE A 56 3.99 3.36 8.55
CA ILE A 56 3.61 1.97 8.32
C ILE A 56 4.86 1.13 8.02
N ALA A 57 5.71 1.60 7.13
CA ALA A 57 6.92 0.87 6.77
C ALA A 57 7.82 0.64 7.99
N THR A 58 7.93 1.66 8.84
CA THR A 58 8.73 1.56 10.06
C THR A 58 8.10 0.58 11.06
N SER A 59 6.78 0.65 11.23
CA SER A 59 6.08 -0.13 12.25
C SER A 59 5.95 -1.60 11.89
N TYR A 60 5.74 -1.90 10.61
CA TYR A 60 5.48 -3.27 10.17
C TYR A 60 6.69 -3.96 9.57
N GLY A 61 7.68 -3.17 9.15
CA GLY A 61 8.95 -3.72 8.67
C GLY A 61 8.80 -4.65 7.48
N ASP A 62 9.56 -5.71 7.48
CA ASP A 62 9.60 -6.65 6.36
C ASP A 62 8.31 -7.41 6.14
N ARG A 63 7.39 -7.35 7.10
CA ARG A 63 6.10 -8.03 6.95
C ARG A 63 5.23 -7.38 5.90
N LEU A 64 5.51 -6.13 5.54
CA LEU A 64 4.62 -5.38 4.66
C LEU A 64 5.44 -4.40 3.82
N ARG A 65 5.90 -4.88 2.68
CA ARG A 65 6.70 -4.04 1.78
C ARG A 65 5.83 -3.00 1.10
N VAL A 66 6.42 -1.83 0.86
CA VAL A 66 5.73 -0.71 0.24
C VAL A 66 6.30 -0.46 -1.15
N GLY A 67 5.44 -0.48 -2.16
CA GLY A 67 5.78 -0.06 -3.50
C GLY A 67 5.28 1.36 -3.71
N LEU A 68 6.21 2.29 -3.90
CA LEU A 68 5.88 3.66 -4.23
C LEU A 68 5.73 3.73 -5.75
N VAL A 69 4.51 3.92 -6.21
CA VAL A 69 4.24 3.89 -7.65
C VAL A 69 4.87 5.10 -8.34
N ASP A 70 5.63 4.84 -9.40
CA ASP A 70 6.25 5.90 -10.19
C ASP A 70 5.15 6.76 -10.82
N GLY A 71 5.29 8.07 -10.70
CA GLY A 71 4.26 8.99 -11.17
C GLY A 71 3.94 8.85 -12.66
N ARG A 72 4.90 8.41 -13.46
CA ARG A 72 4.67 8.24 -14.90
C ARG A 72 3.71 7.10 -15.19
N ASP A 73 3.62 6.12 -14.31
CA ASP A 73 2.78 4.94 -14.50
C ASP A 73 1.56 4.96 -13.62
N GLU A 74 1.40 6.03 -12.84
CA GLU A 74 0.37 6.08 -11.80
C GLU A 74 -1.04 5.94 -12.37
N ALA A 75 -1.35 6.70 -13.43
CA ALA A 75 -2.69 6.67 -14.01
C ALA A 75 -3.05 5.28 -14.53
N ALA A 76 -2.11 4.62 -15.21
CA ALA A 76 -2.36 3.29 -15.75
C ALA A 76 -2.55 2.26 -14.64
N LEU A 77 -1.74 2.33 -13.59
CA LEU A 77 -1.86 1.38 -12.49
C LEU A 77 -3.10 1.65 -11.64
N MET A 78 -3.49 2.91 -11.48
CA MET A 78 -4.74 3.25 -10.83
C MET A 78 -5.92 2.61 -11.56
N ALA A 79 -5.95 2.75 -12.88
CA ALA A 79 -7.02 2.16 -13.68
C ALA A 79 -7.03 0.65 -13.55
N ARG A 80 -5.84 0.04 -13.56
CA ARG A 80 -5.72 -1.42 -13.46
C ARG A 80 -6.25 -1.96 -12.15
N PHE A 81 -5.95 -1.29 -11.04
CA PHE A 81 -6.30 -1.78 -9.70
C PHE A 81 -7.57 -1.18 -9.12
N GLY A 82 -8.26 -0.35 -9.88
CA GLY A 82 -9.52 0.23 -9.42
C GLY A 82 -9.36 1.37 -8.43
N VAL A 83 -8.22 2.04 -8.46
CA VAL A 83 -7.97 3.22 -7.62
C VAL A 83 -8.52 4.43 -8.39
N VAL A 84 -9.54 5.10 -7.83
CA VAL A 84 -10.23 6.16 -8.57
C VAL A 84 -9.74 7.55 -8.22
N MET A 85 -8.99 7.70 -7.12
CA MET A 85 -8.53 9.02 -6.70
C MET A 85 -7.22 8.86 -5.92
N ALA A 86 -6.28 9.79 -6.13
CA ALA A 86 -5.01 9.85 -5.39
C ALA A 86 -5.00 11.13 -4.56
N PRO A 87 -4.31 11.16 -3.42
CA PRO A 87 -3.45 10.08 -2.92
C PRO A 87 -4.26 8.89 -2.44
N ALA A 88 -3.71 7.70 -2.59
CA ALA A 88 -4.38 6.49 -2.17
C ALA A 88 -3.36 5.43 -1.78
N VAL A 89 -3.77 4.58 -0.84
CA VAL A 89 -2.98 3.44 -0.41
C VAL A 89 -3.79 2.19 -0.70
N ALA A 90 -3.18 1.23 -1.40
CA ALA A 90 -3.82 -0.03 -1.71
C ALA A 90 -3.08 -1.15 -0.98
N TRP A 91 -3.81 -1.90 -0.17
CA TRP A 91 -3.28 -3.09 0.49
C TRP A 91 -3.52 -4.27 -0.43
N MET A 92 -2.43 -4.94 -0.83
CA MET A 92 -2.45 -5.96 -1.87
C MET A 92 -2.28 -7.35 -1.26
N ARG A 93 -3.11 -8.28 -1.70
CA ARG A 93 -3.01 -9.68 -1.31
C ARG A 93 -2.93 -10.53 -2.57
N ASP A 94 -1.80 -11.23 -2.71
CA ASP A 94 -1.58 -12.13 -3.85
C ASP A 94 -1.85 -11.46 -5.20
N GLY A 95 -1.40 -10.21 -5.31
CA GLY A 95 -1.49 -9.45 -6.55
C GLY A 95 -2.79 -8.73 -6.78
N HIS A 96 -3.72 -8.79 -5.82
CA HIS A 96 -5.03 -8.14 -5.96
C HIS A 96 -5.29 -7.19 -4.81
N PRO A 97 -5.97 -6.06 -5.06
CA PRO A 97 -6.30 -5.14 -3.97
C PRO A 97 -7.27 -5.79 -3.01
N ALA A 98 -6.90 -5.85 -1.75
CA ALA A 98 -7.79 -6.30 -0.68
C ALA A 98 -8.55 -5.11 -0.10
N GLU A 99 -7.89 -3.96 -0.08
CA GLU A 99 -8.47 -2.76 0.53
C GLU A 99 -7.80 -1.53 -0.09
N ILE A 100 -8.57 -0.47 -0.34
CA ILE A 100 -8.03 0.78 -0.87
C ILE A 100 -8.56 1.91 -0.01
N VAL A 101 -7.66 2.77 0.45
CA VAL A 101 -8.03 3.96 1.23
C VAL A 101 -7.54 5.18 0.48
N ALA A 102 -8.49 6.02 0.06
CA ALA A 102 -8.17 7.26 -0.64
C ALA A 102 -8.14 8.41 0.36
N ARG A 103 -7.27 9.37 0.09
CA ARG A 103 -7.15 10.59 0.85
C ARG A 103 -6.55 10.33 2.23
N MET A 104 -6.32 11.41 2.96
CA MET A 104 -5.79 11.33 4.31
C MET A 104 -6.87 10.90 5.29
N ARG A 105 -6.55 9.93 6.15
CA ARG A 105 -7.47 9.42 7.16
C ARG A 105 -6.74 9.33 8.49
N ASP A 106 -7.47 9.00 9.55
CA ASP A 106 -6.87 8.76 10.85
C ASP A 106 -5.93 7.56 10.78
N TRP A 107 -4.88 7.59 11.59
CA TRP A 107 -3.93 6.49 11.68
C TRP A 107 -4.62 5.14 11.89
N SER A 108 -5.68 5.12 12.71
CA SER A 108 -6.39 3.87 12.99
C SER A 108 -6.92 3.18 11.74
N VAL A 109 -7.31 3.95 10.73
CA VAL A 109 -7.81 3.37 9.48
C VAL A 109 -6.70 2.59 8.79
N TYR A 110 -5.50 3.16 8.72
CA TYR A 110 -4.37 2.52 8.09
C TYR A 110 -3.88 1.32 8.89
N ALA A 111 -3.78 1.48 10.21
CA ALA A 111 -3.31 0.41 11.07
C ALA A 111 -4.24 -0.81 11.02
N GLN A 112 -5.55 -0.57 11.02
CA GLN A 112 -6.52 -1.65 10.92
C GLN A 112 -6.44 -2.35 9.57
N ALA A 113 -6.21 -1.60 8.49
CA ALA A 113 -6.05 -2.21 7.17
C ALA A 113 -4.80 -3.08 7.12
N CYS A 114 -3.71 -2.63 7.72
CA CYS A 114 -2.49 -3.42 7.81
C CYS A 114 -2.73 -4.71 8.58
N ASP A 115 -3.40 -4.60 9.72
CA ASP A 115 -3.67 -5.76 10.56
C ASP A 115 -4.56 -6.76 9.85
N ARG A 116 -5.57 -6.29 9.14
CA ARG A 116 -6.45 -7.17 8.37
C ARG A 116 -5.69 -7.90 7.27
N LEU A 117 -4.79 -7.19 6.60
CA LEU A 117 -4.00 -7.80 5.54
C LEU A 117 -3.08 -8.88 6.08
N LEU A 118 -2.51 -8.65 7.25
CA LEU A 118 -1.53 -9.56 7.84
C LEU A 118 -2.17 -10.70 8.64
N GLU A 119 -3.47 -10.60 8.96
CA GLU A 119 -4.17 -11.70 9.58
C GLU A 119 -4.27 -12.85 8.59
N GLU A 120 -3.81 -14.01 9.03
CA GLU A 120 -3.97 -15.17 8.18
C GLU A 120 -5.32 -15.75 8.42
N GLN A 121 -5.93 -16.20 7.35
CA GLN A 121 -7.12 -16.95 7.50
C GLN A 121 -6.75 -18.24 8.07
N PRO A 122 -7.11 -18.53 9.04
CA PRO A 122 -6.66 -19.79 9.60
C PRO A 122 -7.43 -20.96 9.05
N VAL A 123 -7.14 -20.59 8.77
CA VAL A 123 -7.63 -21.03 8.47
C VAL A 123 -8.38 -21.60 8.50
N GLN A 124 -8.24 -21.54 8.53
CA GLN A 124 -8.95 -21.68 8.51
C GLN A 124 -9.62 -22.00 8.68
N SER A 125 -9.40 -22.32 8.97
CA SER A 125 -10.04 -22.27 9.19
C SER A 125 -10.71 -22.54 9.44
N ASN A 126 -10.58 -22.94 9.82
CA ASN A 126 -11.22 -22.85 10.15
C ASN A 126 -11.89 -23.07 10.29
N LEU A 127 -11.77 -23.46 10.55
CA LEU A 127 -12.42 -23.31 10.77
C LEU A 127 -13.17 -23.46 10.86
N GLY A 128 -13.11 -23.81 11.21
CA GLY A 128 -13.84 -23.57 11.26
C GLY A 128 -14.46 -23.88 11.46
N ILE A 129 -14.37 -24.17 11.83
CA ILE A 129 -14.94 -23.98 12.02
C ILE A 129 -15.55 -23.87 12.20
N GLY A 130 -15.38 -24.24 12.50
CA GLY A 130 -15.90 -23.60 12.62
C GLY A 130 -16.40 -23.49 12.78
N GLY A 131 -16.32 -23.83 13.14
CA GLY A 131 -16.76 -23.27 13.21
C GLY A 131 -17.16 -23.35 13.21
N ASN A 132 -17.13 -23.49 13.44
CA ASN A 132 -17.45 -23.17 13.37
C ASN A 132 -17.76 -23.37 13.17
N ALA A 133 -17.69 -23.88 13.46
CA ALA A 133 -17.85 -23.73 13.21
C ALA A 133 -18.13 -23.83 13.17
#